data_17bd3a1d49f6203dc1df72d11168e3a4
#
_entry.id   17bd3a1d49f6203dc1df72d11168e3a4
#
_cell.length_a   1.000
_cell.length_b   1.000
_cell.length_c   1.000
_cell.angle_alpha   90.00
_cell.angle_beta   90.00
_cell.angle_gamma   90.00
#
_symmetry.space_group_name_H-M   'P 1'
#
loop_
_entity.id
_entity.type
_entity.pdbx_description
1 polymer ?
#
loop_
_entity_poly.entity_id
_entity_poly.type
_entity_poly.pdbx_seq_one_letter_code
_entity_poly.pdbx_strand_id
1 'polypeptide(L)'
;MSNKVLLINPSYTPSYGGSKGAIVNPIFPTLGLATIAATALQRGHKVEILDLCWRSYDYDLVRNRILQSKPDIIGITATTPLMNQLRDISVLAKDISKNILVVGGGSHPSALPEETLQESMLDAVLAGEADYSFADICDGNTLADIPGLFCRDNNDNIFSTGTRTPIANLDELPMPAWHIYNIADYKRMSRLIAKKKPCNYGRI
;
A
#
# COMPACT_ATOMS: atom_id res chain seq x y z
N MET A 1 -17.79 3.50 13.13
CA MET A 1 -17.89 4.69 12.22
C MET A 1 -17.23 4.32 10.90
N SER A 2 -17.62 4.94 9.78
CA SER A 2 -17.00 4.65 8.48
C SER A 2 -15.78 5.56 8.29
N ASN A 3 -14.59 4.98 8.21
CA ASN A 3 -13.35 5.70 7.95
C ASN A 3 -13.09 5.85 6.45
N LYS A 4 -12.38 6.91 6.07
CA LYS A 4 -11.85 7.12 4.72
C LYS A 4 -10.43 6.59 4.65
N VAL A 5 -10.19 5.68 3.75
CA VAL A 5 -8.91 4.99 3.58
C VAL A 5 -8.31 5.34 2.23
N LEU A 6 -7.05 5.75 2.21
CA LEU A 6 -6.26 5.92 1.00
C LEU A 6 -5.13 4.89 1.00
N LEU A 7 -5.19 3.95 0.06
CA LEU A 7 -4.12 2.98 -0.17
C LEU A 7 -3.19 3.50 -1.26
N ILE A 8 -1.89 3.44 -1.02
CA ILE A 8 -0.88 3.97 -1.95
C ILE A 8 0.09 2.85 -2.35
N ASN A 9 0.22 2.65 -3.67
CA ASN A 9 1.27 1.84 -4.27
C ASN A 9 2.30 2.79 -4.91
N PRO A 10 3.51 2.93 -4.35
CA PRO A 10 4.54 3.81 -4.88
C PRO A 10 5.08 3.39 -6.25
N SER A 11 5.89 4.25 -6.86
CA SER A 11 6.42 4.07 -8.21
C SER A 11 7.81 3.44 -8.22
N TYR A 12 8.02 2.45 -9.06
CA TYR A 12 9.35 1.87 -9.30
C TYR A 12 10.25 2.75 -10.20
N THR A 13 9.67 3.74 -10.90
CA THR A 13 10.40 4.55 -11.90
C THR A 13 11.63 5.26 -11.33
N PRO A 14 11.59 5.89 -10.15
CA PRO A 14 12.77 6.55 -9.58
C PRO A 14 13.89 5.55 -9.21
N SER A 15 13.51 4.36 -8.76
CA SER A 15 14.48 3.37 -8.26
C SER A 15 15.29 2.71 -9.36
N TYR A 16 14.72 2.58 -10.56
CA TYR A 16 15.36 1.90 -11.68
C TYR A 16 15.77 2.82 -12.83
N GLY A 17 15.50 4.13 -12.74
CA GLY A 17 15.89 5.17 -13.69
C GLY A 17 15.36 4.99 -15.11
N GLY A 18 14.80 6.04 -15.70
CA GLY A 18 14.49 6.18 -17.14
C GLY A 18 13.78 4.98 -17.79
N SER A 19 14.33 4.54 -18.93
CA SER A 19 13.77 3.45 -19.75
C SER A 19 13.76 2.07 -19.08
N LYS A 20 14.64 1.83 -18.10
CA LYS A 20 14.69 0.55 -17.37
C LYS A 20 13.54 0.39 -16.38
N GLY A 21 13.10 1.47 -15.73
CA GLY A 21 11.94 1.46 -14.85
C GLY A 21 10.67 0.97 -15.55
N ALA A 22 10.48 1.34 -16.81
CA ALA A 22 9.34 0.88 -17.60
C ALA A 22 9.33 -0.63 -17.89
N ILE A 23 10.48 -1.32 -17.77
CA ILE A 23 10.61 -2.77 -18.00
C ILE A 23 10.32 -3.55 -16.72
N VAL A 24 10.63 -2.98 -15.57
CA VAL A 24 10.58 -3.64 -14.25
C VAL A 24 9.26 -3.33 -13.53
N ASN A 25 8.60 -2.22 -13.89
CA ASN A 25 7.32 -1.86 -13.29
C ASN A 25 6.27 -2.95 -13.54
N PRO A 26 5.68 -3.54 -12.49
CA PRO A 26 4.52 -4.38 -12.65
C PRO A 26 3.37 -3.57 -13.25
N ILE A 27 2.87 -4.00 -14.42
CA ILE A 27 1.76 -3.32 -15.11
C ILE A 27 0.43 -3.96 -14.68
N PHE A 28 0.38 -4.45 -13.48
CA PHE A 28 -0.80 -5.13 -12.94
C PHE A 28 -1.28 -4.40 -11.69
N PRO A 29 -2.61 -4.32 -11.47
CA PRO A 29 -3.14 -3.91 -10.18
C PRO A 29 -2.54 -4.78 -9.07
N THR A 30 -2.15 -4.17 -7.97
CA THR A 30 -1.53 -4.88 -6.84
C THR A 30 -2.58 -5.72 -6.13
N LEU A 31 -2.45 -7.06 -6.18
CA LEU A 31 -3.41 -7.98 -5.56
C LEU A 31 -3.55 -7.72 -4.05
N GLY A 32 -2.43 -7.58 -3.33
CA GLY A 32 -2.49 -7.36 -1.88
C GLY A 32 -3.24 -6.09 -1.48
N LEU A 33 -3.12 -4.99 -2.25
CA LEU A 33 -3.96 -3.80 -1.99
C LEU A 33 -5.42 -4.03 -2.35
N ALA A 34 -5.69 -4.83 -3.39
CA ALA A 34 -7.06 -5.14 -3.78
C ALA A 34 -7.78 -6.01 -2.73
N THR A 35 -7.07 -6.93 -2.07
CA THR A 35 -7.65 -7.80 -1.03
C THR A 35 -7.91 -7.04 0.26
N ILE A 36 -6.95 -6.27 0.77
CA ILE A 36 -7.16 -5.44 1.97
C ILE A 36 -8.21 -4.35 1.74
N ALA A 37 -8.29 -3.80 0.52
CA ALA A 37 -9.36 -2.88 0.15
C ALA A 37 -10.73 -3.56 0.20
N ALA A 38 -10.84 -4.80 -0.28
CA ALA A 38 -12.08 -5.55 -0.30
C ALA A 38 -12.60 -5.83 1.12
N THR A 39 -11.72 -6.23 2.04
CA THR A 39 -12.09 -6.46 3.45
C THR A 39 -12.53 -5.17 4.15
N ALA A 40 -11.82 -4.05 3.92
CA ALA A 40 -12.20 -2.75 4.47
C ALA A 40 -13.55 -2.25 3.90
N LEU A 41 -13.78 -2.40 2.58
CA LEU A 41 -15.06 -2.09 1.93
C LEU A 41 -16.21 -2.94 2.47
N GLN A 42 -15.99 -4.24 2.68
CA GLN A 42 -16.98 -5.15 3.24
C GLN A 42 -17.44 -4.73 4.65
N ARG A 43 -16.52 -4.12 5.44
CA ARG A 43 -16.82 -3.57 6.76
C ARG A 43 -17.43 -2.15 6.72
N GLY A 44 -17.72 -1.62 5.51
CA GLY A 44 -18.42 -0.34 5.32
C GLY A 44 -17.52 0.90 5.32
N HIS A 45 -16.20 0.73 5.20
CA HIS A 45 -15.27 1.86 5.04
C HIS A 45 -15.25 2.37 3.59
N LYS A 46 -14.78 3.59 3.39
CA LYS A 46 -14.60 4.19 2.06
C LYS A 46 -13.14 4.04 1.66
N VAL A 47 -12.86 3.30 0.62
CA VAL A 47 -11.49 3.02 0.19
C VAL A 47 -11.21 3.59 -1.19
N GLU A 48 -10.10 4.31 -1.31
CA GLU A 48 -9.54 4.77 -2.56
C GLU A 48 -8.13 4.20 -2.73
N ILE A 49 -7.72 3.98 -3.98
CA ILE A 49 -6.35 3.56 -4.30
C ILE A 49 -5.67 4.63 -5.15
N LEU A 50 -4.46 5.02 -4.75
CA LEU A 50 -3.52 5.77 -5.56
C LEU A 50 -2.40 4.81 -6.00
N ASP A 51 -2.52 4.30 -7.22
CA ASP A 51 -1.50 3.43 -7.79
C ASP A 51 -0.58 4.22 -8.72
N LEU A 52 0.70 4.28 -8.37
CA LEU A 52 1.74 5.00 -9.11
C LEU A 52 2.64 4.05 -9.94
N CYS A 53 2.33 2.76 -10.02
CA CYS A 53 3.21 1.77 -10.65
C CYS A 53 3.62 2.11 -12.09
N TRP A 54 2.78 2.80 -12.85
CA TRP A 54 3.08 3.21 -14.23
C TRP A 54 3.48 4.68 -14.39
N ARG A 55 3.59 5.44 -13.28
CA ARG A 55 3.95 6.86 -13.29
C ARG A 55 5.31 7.07 -12.65
N SER A 56 5.99 8.16 -13.00
CA SER A 56 7.05 8.65 -12.14
C SER A 56 6.48 9.09 -10.80
N TYR A 57 7.25 8.92 -9.73
CA TYR A 57 6.88 9.47 -8.44
C TYR A 57 6.80 10.99 -8.55
N ASP A 58 5.70 11.53 -8.07
CA ASP A 58 5.39 12.95 -8.09
C ASP A 58 4.84 13.34 -6.72
N TYR A 59 5.63 14.11 -5.98
CA TYR A 59 5.32 14.55 -4.63
C TYR A 59 4.02 15.37 -4.59
N ASP A 60 3.86 16.31 -5.53
CA ASP A 60 2.68 17.19 -5.57
C ASP A 60 1.41 16.42 -5.90
N LEU A 61 1.50 15.40 -6.75
CA LEU A 61 0.38 14.51 -7.04
C LEU A 61 -0.07 13.77 -5.78
N VAL A 62 0.87 13.18 -5.02
CA VAL A 62 0.56 12.47 -3.76
C VAL A 62 -0.04 13.44 -2.74
N ARG A 63 0.59 14.62 -2.58
CA ARG A 63 0.13 15.67 -1.67
C ARG A 63 -1.30 16.10 -2.00
N ASN A 64 -1.56 16.41 -3.27
CA ASN A 64 -2.88 16.85 -3.71
C ASN A 64 -3.93 15.74 -3.51
N ARG A 65 -3.57 14.48 -3.73
CA ARG A 65 -4.49 13.36 -3.48
C ARG A 65 -4.86 13.26 -2.01
N ILE A 66 -3.89 13.34 -1.10
CA ILE A 66 -4.16 13.30 0.36
C ILE A 66 -5.08 14.47 0.77
N LEU A 67 -4.79 15.68 0.28
CA LEU A 67 -5.60 16.87 0.57
C LEU A 67 -7.05 16.77 0.04
N GLN A 68 -7.25 16.14 -1.12
CA GLN A 68 -8.56 15.95 -1.74
C GLN A 68 -9.38 14.85 -1.07
N SER A 69 -8.77 13.68 -0.82
CA SER A 69 -9.46 12.54 -0.21
C SER A 69 -9.70 12.74 1.27
N LYS A 70 -8.85 13.52 1.95
CA LYS A 70 -8.90 13.75 3.41
C LYS A 70 -9.06 12.42 4.15
N PRO A 71 -8.09 11.51 4.02
CA PRO A 71 -8.20 10.18 4.60
C PRO A 71 -8.01 10.24 6.12
N ASP A 72 -8.71 9.35 6.82
CA ASP A 72 -8.46 9.07 8.23
C ASP A 72 -7.27 8.10 8.36
N ILE A 73 -7.11 7.20 7.37
CA ILE A 73 -6.07 6.17 7.35
C ILE A 73 -5.38 6.16 5.98
N ILE A 74 -4.05 6.11 5.97
CA ILE A 74 -3.23 5.88 4.78
C ILE A 74 -2.51 4.54 4.94
N GLY A 75 -2.68 3.62 3.97
CA GLY A 75 -1.92 2.39 3.86
C GLY A 75 -0.91 2.49 2.71
N ILE A 76 0.36 2.20 2.97
CA ILE A 76 1.42 2.27 1.96
C ILE A 76 2.05 0.88 1.81
N THR A 77 2.03 0.33 0.59
CA THR A 77 2.75 -0.93 0.31
C THR A 77 4.15 -0.64 -0.19
N ALA A 78 5.14 -1.45 0.23
CA ALA A 78 6.50 -1.30 -0.27
C ALA A 78 7.24 -2.64 -0.42
N THR A 79 8.03 -2.70 -1.49
CA THR A 79 9.18 -3.59 -1.63
C THR A 79 10.45 -2.79 -1.36
N THR A 80 11.61 -3.42 -1.22
CA THR A 80 12.87 -2.74 -0.91
C THR A 80 13.17 -1.51 -1.78
N PRO A 81 12.99 -1.54 -3.12
CA PRO A 81 13.23 -0.37 -3.96
C PRO A 81 12.28 0.81 -3.71
N LEU A 82 11.17 0.60 -3.02
CA LEU A 82 10.13 1.60 -2.78
C LEU A 82 10.23 2.26 -1.40
N MET A 83 11.18 1.84 -0.55
CA MET A 83 11.28 2.31 0.82
C MET A 83 11.51 3.81 0.95
N ASN A 84 12.30 4.43 0.07
CA ASN A 84 12.47 5.88 0.08
C ASN A 84 11.14 6.61 -0.11
N GLN A 85 10.29 6.14 -1.04
CA GLN A 85 8.98 6.74 -1.26
C GLN A 85 8.01 6.47 -0.10
N LEU A 86 8.07 5.28 0.53
CA LEU A 86 7.29 5.01 1.73
C LEU A 86 7.62 6.02 2.83
N ARG A 87 8.92 6.29 3.06
CA ARG A 87 9.37 7.29 4.04
C ARG A 87 8.85 8.68 3.69
N ASP A 88 9.06 9.12 2.44
CA ASP A 88 8.61 10.44 1.96
C ASP A 88 7.10 10.62 2.11
N ILE A 89 6.32 9.61 1.74
CA ILE A 89 4.85 9.64 1.84
C ILE A 89 4.40 9.66 3.30
N SER A 90 5.06 8.91 4.18
CA SER A 90 4.72 8.89 5.61
C SER A 90 4.99 10.25 6.27
N VAL A 91 6.11 10.89 5.96
CA VAL A 91 6.42 12.26 6.40
C VAL A 91 5.38 13.24 5.87
N LEU A 92 5.12 13.23 4.56
CA LEU A 92 4.13 14.09 3.93
C LEU A 92 2.74 13.96 4.56
N ALA A 93 2.29 12.74 4.84
CA ALA A 93 1.00 12.50 5.48
C ALA A 93 0.93 13.15 6.87
N LYS A 94 1.98 12.99 7.68
CA LYS A 94 2.08 13.57 9.02
C LYS A 94 2.25 15.10 9.01
N ASP A 95 2.88 15.66 7.98
CA ASP A 95 2.98 17.10 7.79
C ASP A 95 1.62 17.72 7.41
N ILE A 96 0.81 17.01 6.65
CA ILE A 96 -0.57 17.45 6.32
C ILE A 96 -1.46 17.38 7.56
N SER A 97 -1.41 16.27 8.29
CA SER A 97 -2.17 16.10 9.54
C SER A 97 -1.58 15.00 10.42
N LYS A 98 -1.28 15.35 11.66
CA LYS A 98 -0.82 14.38 12.68
C LYS A 98 -1.90 13.34 13.04
N ASN A 99 -3.16 13.64 12.75
CA ASN A 99 -4.29 12.75 13.05
C ASN A 99 -4.49 11.64 12.01
N ILE A 100 -3.84 11.73 10.85
CA ILE A 100 -3.89 10.65 9.86
C ILE A 100 -3.11 9.45 10.43
N LEU A 101 -3.77 8.30 10.52
CA LEU A 101 -3.10 7.04 10.85
C LEU A 101 -2.39 6.52 9.60
N VAL A 102 -1.05 6.36 9.68
CA VAL A 102 -0.23 5.93 8.54
C VAL A 102 0.35 4.56 8.80
N VAL A 103 0.02 3.60 7.95
CA VAL A 103 0.37 2.18 8.11
C VAL A 103 1.18 1.70 6.92
N GLY A 104 2.28 1.01 7.19
CA GLY A 104 3.12 0.38 6.17
C GLY A 104 2.85 -1.12 6.06
N GLY A 105 3.03 -1.67 4.86
CA GLY A 105 2.95 -3.11 4.62
C GLY A 105 3.69 -3.52 3.34
N GLY A 106 3.60 -4.79 2.98
CA GLY A 106 4.29 -5.36 1.82
C GLY A 106 5.55 -6.12 2.21
N SER A 107 6.30 -6.61 1.22
CA SER A 107 7.38 -7.58 1.46
C SER A 107 8.54 -7.03 2.28
N HIS A 108 8.96 -5.78 2.06
CA HIS A 108 10.06 -5.20 2.83
C HIS A 108 9.64 -4.86 4.27
N PRO A 109 8.53 -4.13 4.51
CA PRO A 109 8.05 -3.88 5.87
C PRO A 109 7.78 -5.16 6.67
N SER A 110 7.28 -6.21 6.02
CA SER A 110 7.08 -7.52 6.69
C SER A 110 8.38 -8.21 7.09
N ALA A 111 9.44 -8.04 6.29
CA ALA A 111 10.74 -8.65 6.56
C ALA A 111 11.56 -7.86 7.60
N LEU A 112 11.44 -6.53 7.61
CA LEU A 112 12.21 -5.61 8.45
C LEU A 112 11.28 -4.57 9.12
N PRO A 113 10.32 -5.00 9.94
CA PRO A 113 9.28 -4.11 10.48
C PRO A 113 9.82 -3.06 11.44
N GLU A 114 10.77 -3.40 12.30
CA GLU A 114 11.38 -2.48 13.26
C GLU A 114 12.20 -1.40 12.55
N GLU A 115 13.06 -1.80 11.59
CA GLU A 115 13.83 -0.87 10.77
C GLU A 115 12.89 0.07 9.98
N THR A 116 11.83 -0.48 9.40
CA THR A 116 10.83 0.30 8.66
C THR A 116 10.18 1.36 9.53
N LEU A 117 9.82 1.03 10.78
CA LEU A 117 9.28 2.00 11.74
C LEU A 117 10.33 3.03 12.14
N GLN A 118 11.56 2.61 12.45
CA GLN A 118 12.63 3.51 12.88
C GLN A 118 12.94 4.59 11.84
N GLU A 119 12.88 4.22 10.56
CA GLU A 119 13.26 5.08 9.43
C GLU A 119 12.08 5.83 8.78
N SER A 120 10.87 5.75 9.34
CA SER A 120 9.67 6.37 8.77
C SER A 120 8.78 7.02 9.82
N MET A 121 7.76 7.74 9.36
CA MET A 121 6.72 8.33 10.20
C MET A 121 5.44 7.47 10.23
N LEU A 122 5.61 6.15 10.08
CA LEU A 122 4.51 5.21 10.22
C LEU A 122 4.10 5.06 11.68
N ASP A 123 2.80 4.90 11.93
CA ASP A 123 2.26 4.55 13.24
C ASP A 123 2.34 3.04 13.50
N ALA A 124 2.20 2.24 12.43
CA ALA A 124 2.31 0.79 12.49
C ALA A 124 2.81 0.18 11.18
N VAL A 125 3.35 -1.03 11.28
CA VAL A 125 3.70 -1.91 10.16
C VAL A 125 2.90 -3.19 10.28
N LEU A 126 2.23 -3.57 9.19
CA LEU A 126 1.56 -4.86 9.01
C LEU A 126 2.58 -5.90 8.53
N ALA A 127 2.81 -6.94 9.32
CA ALA A 127 3.72 -8.03 9.00
C ALA A 127 2.94 -9.29 8.60
N GLY A 128 3.19 -9.80 7.40
CA GLY A 128 2.51 -10.99 6.86
C GLY A 128 1.16 -10.69 6.19
N GLU A 129 0.18 -11.59 6.40
CA GLU A 129 -1.18 -11.42 5.86
C GLU A 129 -1.92 -10.30 6.59
N ALA A 130 -2.31 -9.28 5.82
CA ALA A 130 -2.82 -8.02 6.37
C ALA A 130 -4.33 -7.85 6.26
N ASP A 131 -5.04 -8.74 5.58
CA ASP A 131 -6.44 -8.57 5.19
C ASP A 131 -7.35 -8.23 6.38
N TYR A 132 -7.31 -9.04 7.42
CA TYR A 132 -8.11 -8.79 8.62
C TYR A 132 -7.46 -7.76 9.57
N SER A 133 -6.11 -7.77 9.72
CA SER A 133 -5.44 -6.80 10.58
C SER A 133 -5.66 -5.37 10.10
N PHE A 134 -5.60 -5.14 8.78
CA PHE A 134 -5.90 -3.83 8.23
C PHE A 134 -7.37 -3.42 8.41
N ALA A 135 -8.29 -4.37 8.24
CA ALA A 135 -9.70 -4.11 8.48
C ALA A 135 -9.99 -3.81 9.97
N ASP A 136 -9.31 -4.49 10.91
CA ASP A 136 -9.38 -4.21 12.35
C ASP A 136 -8.87 -2.79 12.68
N ILE A 137 -7.81 -2.33 12.00
CA ILE A 137 -7.34 -0.93 12.07
C ILE A 137 -8.42 0.03 11.57
N CYS A 138 -9.05 -0.30 10.44
CA CYS A 138 -10.11 0.53 9.87
C CYS A 138 -11.32 0.65 10.80
N ASP A 139 -11.65 -0.38 11.57
CA ASP A 139 -12.72 -0.36 12.57
C ASP A 139 -12.39 0.52 13.79
N GLY A 140 -11.14 0.95 13.93
CA GLY A 140 -10.68 1.78 15.05
C GLY A 140 -10.29 0.99 16.29
N ASN A 141 -9.96 -0.29 16.12
CA ASN A 141 -9.44 -1.10 17.23
C ASN A 141 -8.07 -0.58 17.66
N THR A 142 -7.74 -0.75 18.94
CA THR A 142 -6.43 -0.35 19.48
C THR A 142 -5.32 -1.12 18.79
N LEU A 143 -4.31 -0.43 18.26
CA LEU A 143 -3.20 -1.08 17.51
C LEU A 143 -2.53 -2.20 18.32
N ALA A 144 -2.37 -2.01 19.63
CA ALA A 144 -1.74 -3.01 20.51
C ALA A 144 -2.54 -4.33 20.62
N ASP A 145 -3.84 -4.30 20.33
CA ASP A 145 -4.72 -5.47 20.43
C ASP A 145 -4.89 -6.20 19.09
N ILE A 146 -4.36 -5.63 18.00
CA ILE A 146 -4.49 -6.22 16.65
C ILE A 146 -3.27 -7.11 16.37
N PRO A 147 -3.42 -8.43 16.18
CA PRO A 147 -2.28 -9.28 15.86
C PRO A 147 -1.71 -9.00 14.46
N GLY A 148 -0.41 -9.24 14.32
CA GLY A 148 0.31 -9.05 13.05
C GLY A 148 0.85 -7.64 12.84
N LEU A 149 0.95 -6.84 13.91
CA LEU A 149 1.50 -5.49 13.85
C LEU A 149 2.84 -5.37 14.55
N PHE A 150 3.61 -4.40 14.07
CA PHE A 150 4.64 -3.71 14.83
C PHE A 150 4.22 -2.26 14.97
N CYS A 151 4.26 -1.70 16.17
CA CYS A 151 3.84 -0.32 16.45
C CYS A 151 4.67 0.28 17.59
N ARG A 152 4.42 1.57 17.86
CA ARG A 152 5.09 2.28 18.96
C ARG A 152 4.18 2.38 20.18
N ASP A 153 4.79 2.26 21.35
CA ASP A 153 4.13 2.59 22.61
C ASP A 153 4.18 4.10 22.90
N ASN A 154 3.61 4.52 24.02
CA ASN A 154 3.59 5.93 24.45
C ASN A 154 4.99 6.49 24.76
N ASN A 155 6.01 5.64 24.90
CA ASN A 155 7.41 6.00 25.14
C ASN A 155 8.26 5.91 23.86
N ASP A 156 7.61 5.75 22.70
CA ASP A 156 8.23 5.57 21.37
C ASP A 156 9.04 4.26 21.22
N ASN A 157 8.85 3.28 22.12
CA ASN A 157 9.45 1.95 21.96
C ASN A 157 8.65 1.14 20.94
N ILE A 158 9.37 0.47 20.04
CA ILE A 158 8.76 -0.42 19.05
C ILE A 158 8.52 -1.79 19.68
N PHE A 159 7.32 -2.32 19.47
CA PHE A 159 6.95 -3.66 19.94
C PHE A 159 6.11 -4.40 18.90
N SER A 160 6.13 -5.73 18.97
CA SER A 160 5.29 -6.61 18.16
C SER A 160 4.03 -7.01 18.95
N THR A 161 2.89 -7.02 18.26
CA THR A 161 1.63 -7.54 18.80
C THR A 161 1.47 -9.06 18.61
N GLY A 162 2.54 -9.72 18.20
CA GLY A 162 2.56 -11.14 17.85
C GLY A 162 2.10 -11.43 16.43
N THR A 163 2.16 -12.69 16.05
CA THR A 163 1.80 -13.14 14.69
C THR A 163 0.30 -13.39 14.60
N ARG A 164 -0.33 -12.89 13.54
CA ARG A 164 -1.71 -13.29 13.22
C ARG A 164 -1.70 -14.72 12.66
N THR A 165 -2.65 -15.53 13.10
CA THR A 165 -2.86 -16.85 12.51
C THR A 165 -3.21 -16.70 11.04
N PRO A 166 -2.54 -17.45 10.13
CA PRO A 166 -2.87 -17.42 8.71
C PRO A 166 -4.35 -17.75 8.45
N ILE A 167 -4.88 -17.17 7.40
CA ILE A 167 -6.28 -17.40 6.99
C ILE A 167 -6.41 -18.84 6.49
N ALA A 168 -7.12 -19.67 7.25
CA ALA A 168 -7.27 -21.10 6.95
C ALA A 168 -8.13 -21.35 5.71
N ASN A 169 -9.15 -20.53 5.49
CA ASN A 169 -10.07 -20.63 4.36
C ASN A 169 -10.09 -19.31 3.59
N LEU A 170 -9.41 -19.26 2.44
CA LEU A 170 -9.35 -18.09 1.59
C LEU A 170 -10.69 -17.73 0.94
N ASP A 171 -11.63 -18.67 0.85
CA ASP A 171 -12.97 -18.42 0.29
C ASP A 171 -13.84 -17.55 1.21
N GLU A 172 -13.42 -17.34 2.45
CA GLU A 172 -14.08 -16.40 3.38
C GLU A 172 -13.72 -14.94 3.09
N LEU A 173 -12.62 -14.70 2.36
CA LEU A 173 -12.25 -13.36 1.95
C LEU A 173 -13.17 -12.87 0.82
N PRO A 174 -13.54 -11.59 0.85
CA PRO A 174 -14.25 -11.01 -0.28
C PRO A 174 -13.38 -11.02 -1.54
N MET A 175 -14.02 -11.08 -2.70
CA MET A 175 -13.32 -10.94 -3.98
C MET A 175 -12.52 -9.64 -4.00
N PRO A 176 -11.26 -9.66 -4.47
CA PRO A 176 -10.42 -8.47 -4.51
C PRO A 176 -11.11 -7.30 -5.20
N ALA A 177 -10.96 -6.10 -4.67
CA ALA A 177 -11.69 -4.91 -5.07
C ALA A 177 -11.17 -4.31 -6.40
N TRP A 178 -11.14 -5.10 -7.47
CA TRP A 178 -10.68 -4.65 -8.80
C TRP A 178 -11.46 -3.46 -9.36
N HIS A 179 -12.70 -3.30 -8.93
CA HIS A 179 -13.61 -2.24 -9.39
C HIS A 179 -13.17 -0.83 -8.96
N ILE A 180 -12.31 -0.71 -7.92
CA ILE A 180 -11.77 0.58 -7.50
C ILE A 180 -10.50 0.99 -8.26
N TYR A 181 -9.94 0.09 -9.09
CA TYR A 181 -8.84 0.40 -9.99
C TYR A 181 -9.34 0.89 -11.35
N ASN A 182 -8.63 1.87 -11.91
CA ASN A 182 -8.88 2.27 -13.29
C ASN A 182 -8.19 1.30 -14.26
N ILE A 183 -8.84 0.18 -14.55
CA ILE A 183 -8.31 -0.89 -15.41
C ILE A 183 -7.96 -0.39 -16.83
N ALA A 184 -8.60 0.67 -17.30
CA ALA A 184 -8.30 1.26 -18.62
C ALA A 184 -6.86 1.81 -18.69
N ASP A 185 -6.35 2.38 -17.60
CA ASP A 185 -4.97 2.89 -17.54
C ASP A 185 -3.95 1.76 -17.67
N TYR A 186 -4.16 0.62 -17.00
CA TYR A 186 -3.28 -0.55 -17.12
C TYR A 186 -3.27 -1.10 -18.54
N LYS A 187 -4.44 -1.24 -19.18
CA LYS A 187 -4.55 -1.67 -20.58
C LYS A 187 -3.83 -0.72 -21.53
N ARG A 188 -3.94 0.59 -21.30
CA ARG A 188 -3.24 1.61 -22.11
C ARG A 188 -1.73 1.48 -21.96
N MET A 189 -1.24 1.37 -20.73
CA MET A 189 0.21 1.27 -20.45
C MET A 189 0.80 -0.03 -20.97
N SER A 190 0.13 -1.16 -20.80
CA SER A 190 0.53 -2.46 -21.35
C SER A 190 0.70 -2.39 -22.88
N ARG A 191 -0.24 -1.75 -23.60
CA ARG A 191 -0.14 -1.56 -25.05
C ARG A 191 1.04 -0.65 -25.45
N LEU A 192 1.34 0.39 -24.69
CA LEU A 192 2.47 1.29 -24.97
C LEU A 192 3.81 0.57 -24.81
N ILE A 193 3.94 -0.30 -23.81
CA ILE A 193 5.16 -1.09 -23.59
C ILE A 193 5.29 -2.18 -24.64
N ALA A 194 4.21 -2.87 -25.00
CA ALA A 194 4.22 -3.87 -26.07
C ALA A 194 4.63 -3.27 -27.43
N LYS A 195 4.25 -2.03 -27.73
CA LYS A 195 4.69 -1.32 -28.94
C LYS A 195 6.17 -0.94 -28.94
N LYS A 196 6.79 -0.75 -27.75
CA LYS A 196 8.21 -0.41 -27.62
C LYS A 196 9.14 -1.64 -27.65
N LYS A 197 8.61 -2.84 -27.47
CA LYS A 197 9.33 -4.11 -27.66
C LYS A 197 8.82 -4.76 -28.94
N PRO A 198 9.66 -4.97 -29.97
CA PRO A 198 9.33 -5.93 -31.01
C PRO A 198 9.31 -7.30 -30.31
N CYS A 199 8.12 -7.79 -30.01
CA CYS A 199 7.94 -9.17 -29.58
C CYS A 199 8.20 -10.07 -30.79
N ASN A 200 9.46 -10.51 -30.96
CA ASN A 200 9.77 -11.68 -31.77
C ASN A 200 9.31 -12.93 -30.98
N TYR A 201 8.02 -13.11 -30.80
CA TYR A 201 7.48 -14.43 -30.57
C TYR A 201 7.52 -15.14 -31.90
N GLY A 202 8.55 -15.97 -32.10
CA GLY A 202 8.60 -16.90 -33.21
C GLY A 202 7.25 -17.63 -33.28
N ARG A 203 6.68 -17.66 -34.47
CA ARG A 203 5.55 -18.54 -34.76
C ARG A 203 6.03 -19.97 -34.45
N ILE A 204 5.39 -20.58 -33.45
CA ILE A 204 5.38 -22.03 -33.30
C ILE A 204 4.27 -22.56 -34.20
#